data_c9996ff8f526af0363105b3ea6664b74
#
_entry.id   c9996ff8f526af0363105b3ea6664b74
#
_cell.length_a   1.000
_cell.length_b   1.000
_cell.length_c   1.000
_cell.angle_alpha   90.00
_cell.angle_beta   90.00
_cell.angle_gamma   90.00
#
_symmetry.space_group_name_H-M   'P 1'
#
loop_
_entity.id
_entity.type
_entity.pdbx_description
1 polymer ?
#
loop_
_entity_poly.entity_id
_entity_poly.type
_entity_poly.pdbx_seq_one_letter_code
_entity_poly.pdbx_strand_id
1 'polypeptide(L)'
;MKKMLGLTLVFVLAISCCFAVAATATAETMGMAVHTVVAKAENAYTEDGKTTDGKYSLETAVCAVVLDDEGKITNIRFDLTISDLGVNAQGAVLTEAGTEMKSKMDLKEAYGMGQYAPAGEWYVQVQALERYCIGKTVAEVLSAPTTASGVLDVEDLKTSCTIGVNNLLKALELAAANAR
;
A
#
# COMPACT_ATOMS: atom_id res chain seq x y z
N MET A 1 3.01 87.23 24.65
CA MET A 1 4.10 86.29 24.55
C MET A 1 3.49 84.88 24.55
N LYS A 2 3.30 84.25 23.40
CA LYS A 2 2.74 82.89 23.28
C LYS A 2 3.87 81.91 22.94
N LYS A 3 4.15 80.95 23.85
CA LYS A 3 5.11 79.88 23.59
C LYS A 3 4.44 78.80 22.73
N MET A 4 4.96 78.62 21.55
CA MET A 4 4.63 77.47 20.70
C MET A 4 5.42 76.24 21.14
N LEU A 5 4.71 75.19 21.56
CA LEU A 5 5.27 73.91 21.89
C LEU A 5 5.32 73.06 20.60
N GLY A 6 6.55 72.82 20.11
CA GLY A 6 6.73 71.98 18.92
C GLY A 6 6.59 70.50 19.30
N LEU A 7 5.61 69.83 18.70
CA LEU A 7 5.43 68.39 18.83
C LEU A 7 6.26 67.66 17.75
N THR A 8 7.34 67.06 18.17
CA THR A 8 8.20 66.25 17.25
C THR A 8 7.59 64.85 17.12
N LEU A 9 7.02 64.56 15.98
CA LEU A 9 6.43 63.25 15.67
C LEU A 9 7.59 62.33 15.18
N VAL A 10 7.99 61.39 16.05
CA VAL A 10 8.93 60.33 15.66
C VAL A 10 8.20 59.22 14.93
N PHE A 11 8.41 59.14 13.63
CA PHE A 11 7.94 58.03 12.79
C PHE A 11 8.84 56.81 13.03
N VAL A 12 8.41 55.83 13.80
CA VAL A 12 9.08 54.50 13.87
C VAL A 12 8.62 53.69 12.69
N LEU A 13 9.50 53.58 11.67
CA LEU A 13 9.29 52.70 10.55
C LEU A 13 9.59 51.27 11.00
N ALA A 14 8.56 50.49 11.35
CA ALA A 14 8.71 49.05 11.58
C ALA A 14 8.91 48.37 10.23
N ILE A 15 10.18 48.04 9.93
CA ILE A 15 10.53 47.16 8.79
C ILE A 15 10.15 45.74 9.21
N SER A 16 8.94 45.30 8.80
CA SER A 16 8.51 43.91 8.88
C SER A 16 9.32 43.12 7.83
N CYS A 17 10.42 42.49 8.24
CA CYS A 17 11.10 41.48 7.44
C CYS A 17 10.19 40.26 7.34
N CYS A 18 9.34 40.20 6.32
CA CYS A 18 8.73 38.95 5.88
C CYS A 18 9.86 38.04 5.34
N PHE A 19 10.37 37.16 6.19
CA PHE A 19 11.09 35.99 5.70
C PHE A 19 10.08 35.11 4.97
N ALA A 20 9.99 35.27 3.65
CA ALA A 20 9.39 34.25 2.82
C ALA A 20 10.31 33.03 2.89
N VAL A 21 9.96 32.07 3.74
CA VAL A 21 10.52 30.72 3.62
C VAL A 21 9.97 30.21 2.29
N ALA A 22 10.81 30.26 1.25
CA ALA A 22 10.55 29.56 0.02
C ALA A 22 10.53 28.07 0.42
N ALA A 23 9.33 27.49 0.50
CA ALA A 23 9.20 26.05 0.50
C ALA A 23 9.81 25.59 -0.83
N THR A 24 11.03 25.07 -0.78
CA THR A 24 11.58 24.31 -1.92
C THR A 24 10.66 23.12 -2.06
N ALA A 25 9.86 23.13 -3.14
CA ALA A 25 9.12 21.93 -3.53
C ALA A 25 10.18 20.86 -3.79
N THR A 26 10.25 19.87 -2.91
CA THR A 26 11.06 18.68 -3.16
C THR A 26 10.52 18.01 -4.40
N ALA A 27 11.39 17.65 -5.33
CA ALA A 27 10.97 16.95 -6.54
C ALA A 27 10.54 15.53 -6.11
N GLU A 28 9.23 15.28 -6.15
CA GLU A 28 8.70 13.95 -5.89
C GLU A 28 8.65 13.14 -7.20
N THR A 29 8.96 11.87 -7.11
CA THR A 29 8.77 10.90 -8.20
C THR A 29 7.69 9.91 -7.81
N MET A 30 6.90 9.46 -8.80
CA MET A 30 5.83 8.50 -8.58
C MET A 30 6.07 7.24 -9.41
N GLY A 31 5.91 6.09 -8.78
CA GLY A 31 5.96 4.80 -9.44
C GLY A 31 4.71 3.98 -9.16
N MET A 32 4.35 3.13 -10.12
CA MET A 32 3.28 2.17 -9.97
C MET A 32 3.68 0.85 -10.62
N ALA A 33 3.31 -0.27 -9.99
CA ALA A 33 3.51 -1.59 -10.53
C ALA A 33 2.42 -2.58 -10.12
N VAL A 34 2.32 -3.62 -10.92
CA VAL A 34 1.47 -4.78 -10.70
C VAL A 34 2.37 -6.02 -10.65
N HIS A 35 2.16 -6.89 -9.66
CA HIS A 35 2.83 -8.17 -9.52
C HIS A 35 1.79 -9.28 -9.40
N THR A 36 1.79 -10.23 -10.34
CA THR A 36 0.83 -11.33 -10.37
C THR A 36 1.56 -12.67 -10.24
N VAL A 37 1.04 -13.54 -9.39
CA VAL A 37 1.52 -14.91 -9.21
C VAL A 37 0.35 -15.90 -9.31
N VAL A 38 0.65 -17.14 -9.70
CA VAL A 38 -0.28 -18.26 -9.53
C VAL A 38 -0.17 -18.70 -8.07
N ALA A 39 -1.16 -18.31 -7.27
CA ALA A 39 -1.19 -18.62 -5.84
C ALA A 39 -1.66 -20.06 -5.56
N LYS A 40 -2.51 -20.60 -6.44
CA LYS A 40 -3.03 -21.97 -6.35
C LYS A 40 -3.25 -22.56 -7.75
N ALA A 41 -2.91 -23.83 -7.90
CA ALA A 41 -3.16 -24.60 -9.11
C ALA A 41 -3.56 -26.03 -8.68
N GLU A 42 -4.85 -26.30 -8.67
CA GLU A 42 -5.45 -27.59 -8.34
C GLU A 42 -6.23 -28.10 -9.54
N ASN A 43 -5.85 -29.24 -10.09
CA ASN A 43 -6.61 -29.88 -11.13
C ASN A 43 -7.87 -30.55 -10.55
N ALA A 44 -8.91 -30.66 -11.37
CA ALA A 44 -10.03 -31.51 -11.02
C ALA A 44 -9.60 -32.99 -10.94
N TYR A 45 -10.17 -33.72 -10.00
CA TYR A 45 -9.87 -35.15 -9.81
C TYR A 45 -11.12 -35.94 -9.46
N THR A 46 -11.07 -37.27 -9.65
CA THR A 46 -12.16 -38.17 -9.28
C THR A 46 -11.58 -39.23 -8.33
N GLU A 47 -12.17 -39.36 -7.16
CA GLU A 47 -11.84 -40.34 -6.13
C GLU A 47 -13.14 -40.98 -5.62
N ASP A 48 -13.17 -42.29 -5.48
CA ASP A 48 -14.35 -43.06 -5.02
C ASP A 48 -15.65 -42.72 -5.75
N GLY A 49 -15.58 -42.43 -7.06
CA GLY A 49 -16.72 -42.09 -7.91
C GLY A 49 -17.25 -40.66 -7.70
N LYS A 50 -16.60 -39.86 -6.85
CA LYS A 50 -16.93 -38.44 -6.64
C LYS A 50 -15.91 -37.57 -7.36
N THR A 51 -16.39 -36.70 -8.21
CA THR A 51 -15.56 -35.70 -8.91
C THR A 51 -15.50 -34.42 -8.09
N THR A 52 -14.28 -33.92 -7.91
CA THR A 52 -14.00 -32.60 -7.33
C THR A 52 -13.43 -31.72 -8.41
N ASP A 53 -14.02 -30.54 -8.58
CA ASP A 53 -13.56 -29.55 -9.56
C ASP A 53 -12.21 -28.96 -9.14
N GLY A 54 -11.42 -28.59 -10.13
CA GLY A 54 -10.14 -27.92 -9.95
C GLY A 54 -10.32 -26.43 -9.69
N LYS A 55 -9.25 -25.81 -9.19
CA LYS A 55 -9.23 -24.39 -8.89
C LYS A 55 -7.87 -23.78 -9.23
N TYR A 56 -7.87 -22.71 -9.98
CA TYR A 56 -6.69 -21.88 -10.21
C TYR A 56 -6.92 -20.51 -9.60
N SER A 57 -6.00 -20.06 -8.74
CA SER A 57 -6.07 -18.75 -8.13
C SER A 57 -4.88 -17.91 -8.58
N LEU A 58 -5.15 -16.73 -9.13
CA LEU A 58 -4.15 -15.72 -9.40
C LEU A 58 -4.22 -14.67 -8.29
N GLU A 59 -3.07 -14.37 -7.68
CA GLU A 59 -2.94 -13.27 -6.74
C GLU A 59 -2.24 -12.12 -7.45
N THR A 60 -2.92 -10.98 -7.55
CA THR A 60 -2.44 -9.75 -8.19
C THR A 60 -2.29 -8.65 -7.15
N ALA A 61 -1.05 -8.32 -6.80
CA ALA A 61 -0.71 -7.20 -5.93
C ALA A 61 -0.44 -5.96 -6.78
N VAL A 62 -0.93 -4.82 -6.30
CA VAL A 62 -0.71 -3.49 -6.90
C VAL A 62 -0.03 -2.60 -5.87
N CYS A 63 0.94 -1.81 -6.30
CA CYS A 63 1.55 -0.76 -5.50
C CYS A 63 1.63 0.54 -6.30
N ALA A 64 1.25 1.64 -5.67
CA ALA A 64 1.58 3.00 -6.10
C ALA A 64 2.40 3.65 -4.99
N VAL A 65 3.55 4.26 -5.32
CA VAL A 65 4.47 4.87 -4.37
C VAL A 65 4.91 6.24 -4.85
N VAL A 66 5.06 7.18 -3.90
CA VAL A 66 5.66 8.50 -4.13
C VAL A 66 6.92 8.58 -3.28
N LEU A 67 8.02 9.00 -3.90
CA LEU A 67 9.32 9.13 -3.28
C LEU A 67 9.77 10.59 -3.34
N ASP A 68 10.37 11.08 -2.26
CA ASP A 68 11.04 12.38 -2.24
C ASP A 68 12.44 12.31 -2.92
N ASP A 69 13.14 13.44 -2.92
CA ASP A 69 14.48 13.58 -3.50
C ASP A 69 15.58 12.81 -2.72
N GLU A 70 15.30 12.38 -1.48
CA GLU A 70 16.15 11.48 -0.70
C GLU A 70 15.80 9.99 -0.93
N GLY A 71 14.78 9.69 -1.73
CA GLY A 71 14.29 8.34 -1.99
C GLY A 71 13.45 7.75 -0.86
N LYS A 72 12.94 8.60 0.04
CA LYS A 72 12.03 8.18 1.11
C LYS A 72 10.59 8.17 0.61
N ILE A 73 9.83 7.23 1.10
CA ILE A 73 8.41 7.08 0.78
C ILE A 73 7.60 8.19 1.45
N THR A 74 7.00 9.09 0.67
CA THR A 74 6.11 10.16 1.16
C THR A 74 4.65 9.76 1.06
N ASN A 75 4.31 8.87 0.12
CA ASN A 75 2.99 8.27 0.02
C ASN A 75 3.07 6.87 -0.59
N ILE A 76 2.18 5.99 -0.17
CA ILE A 76 2.11 4.62 -0.68
C ILE A 76 0.69 4.09 -0.57
N ARG A 77 0.28 3.28 -1.56
CA ARG A 77 -0.96 2.50 -1.56
C ARG A 77 -0.70 1.11 -2.07
N PHE A 78 -1.26 0.15 -1.36
CA PHE A 78 -1.29 -1.25 -1.77
C PHE A 78 -2.72 -1.72 -2.00
N ASP A 79 -2.87 -2.61 -2.95
CA ASP A 79 -4.09 -3.39 -3.14
C ASP A 79 -3.74 -4.81 -3.58
N LEU A 80 -4.71 -5.73 -3.44
CA LEU A 80 -4.54 -7.11 -3.82
C LEU A 80 -5.87 -7.72 -4.25
N THR A 81 -5.86 -8.36 -5.41
CA THR A 81 -7.00 -9.13 -5.92
C THR A 81 -6.65 -10.61 -5.96
N ILE A 82 -7.57 -11.47 -5.52
CA ILE A 82 -7.51 -12.91 -5.78
C ILE A 82 -8.54 -13.24 -6.85
N SER A 83 -8.08 -13.75 -7.98
CA SER A 83 -8.93 -14.16 -9.09
C SER A 83 -8.99 -15.68 -9.11
N ASP A 84 -10.14 -16.22 -8.72
CA ASP A 84 -10.40 -17.65 -8.65
C ASP A 84 -11.11 -18.15 -9.91
N LEU A 85 -10.51 -19.13 -10.59
CA LEU A 85 -11.09 -19.80 -11.74
C LEU A 85 -11.37 -21.26 -11.39
N GLY A 86 -12.65 -21.64 -11.39
CA GLY A 86 -13.07 -23.04 -11.29
C GLY A 86 -12.89 -23.76 -12.63
N VAL A 87 -12.44 -25.02 -12.60
CA VAL A 87 -12.25 -25.85 -13.80
C VAL A 87 -12.80 -27.25 -13.52
N ASN A 88 -13.65 -27.77 -14.41
CA ASN A 88 -14.19 -29.12 -14.27
C ASN A 88 -13.20 -30.22 -14.71
N ALA A 89 -13.57 -31.49 -14.53
CA ALA A 89 -12.73 -32.64 -14.90
C ALA A 89 -12.42 -32.74 -16.41
N GLN A 90 -13.18 -32.07 -17.27
CA GLN A 90 -12.96 -32.02 -18.71
C GLN A 90 -12.11 -30.80 -19.14
N GLY A 91 -11.63 -30.01 -18.17
CA GLY A 91 -10.83 -28.79 -18.42
C GLY A 91 -11.66 -27.56 -18.81
N ALA A 92 -12.97 -27.60 -18.74
CA ALA A 92 -13.80 -26.44 -19.02
C ALA A 92 -13.82 -25.48 -17.81
N VAL A 93 -13.68 -24.18 -18.10
CA VAL A 93 -13.75 -23.12 -17.08
C VAL A 93 -15.21 -22.99 -16.62
N LEU A 94 -15.42 -23.02 -15.31
CA LEU A 94 -16.72 -22.88 -14.63
C LEU A 94 -17.05 -21.45 -14.26
N THR A 95 -16.02 -20.60 -14.12
CA THR A 95 -16.21 -19.18 -13.83
C THR A 95 -16.77 -18.47 -15.06
N GLU A 96 -17.89 -17.81 -14.92
CA GLU A 96 -18.55 -17.12 -16.03
C GLU A 96 -17.71 -15.96 -16.57
N ALA A 97 -17.74 -15.78 -17.90
CA ALA A 97 -17.11 -14.63 -18.54
C ALA A 97 -17.77 -13.32 -18.06
N GLY A 98 -16.96 -12.33 -17.70
CA GLY A 98 -17.43 -11.06 -17.15
C GLY A 98 -17.64 -11.04 -15.63
N THR A 99 -17.36 -12.16 -14.92
CA THR A 99 -17.32 -12.14 -13.45
C THR A 99 -16.33 -11.12 -12.94
N GLU A 100 -16.82 -10.17 -12.14
CA GLU A 100 -15.96 -9.15 -11.52
C GLU A 100 -15.17 -9.74 -10.35
N MET A 101 -13.85 -9.57 -10.38
CA MET A 101 -12.94 -9.96 -9.30
C MET A 101 -12.58 -8.72 -8.48
N LYS A 102 -13.34 -8.48 -7.41
CA LYS A 102 -13.11 -7.33 -6.53
C LYS A 102 -11.80 -7.44 -5.77
N SER A 103 -11.15 -6.31 -5.59
CA SER A 103 -9.94 -6.23 -4.76
C SER A 103 -10.28 -6.34 -3.27
N LYS A 104 -9.28 -6.64 -2.45
CA LYS A 104 -9.47 -6.68 -0.99
C LYS A 104 -9.74 -5.30 -0.41
N MET A 105 -9.24 -4.23 -1.05
CA MET A 105 -9.56 -2.85 -0.66
C MET A 105 -11.01 -2.48 -0.99
N ASP A 106 -11.58 -3.00 -2.09
CA ASP A 106 -12.99 -2.81 -2.43
C ASP A 106 -13.91 -3.62 -1.52
N LEU A 107 -13.51 -4.83 -1.17
CA LEU A 107 -14.30 -5.72 -0.31
C LEU A 107 -14.39 -5.22 1.13
N LYS A 108 -13.30 -4.64 1.68
CA LYS A 108 -13.23 -4.18 3.08
C LYS A 108 -13.75 -5.24 4.06
N GLU A 109 -14.81 -4.91 4.82
CA GLU A 109 -15.44 -5.80 5.78
C GLU A 109 -16.07 -7.05 5.11
N ALA A 110 -16.49 -6.94 3.85
CA ALA A 110 -17.03 -8.07 3.11
C ALA A 110 -15.98 -9.14 2.76
N TYR A 111 -14.67 -8.83 2.89
CA TYR A 111 -13.62 -9.84 2.80
C TYR A 111 -13.69 -10.84 3.97
N GLY A 112 -14.17 -10.40 5.14
CA GLY A 112 -14.55 -11.26 6.27
C GLY A 112 -13.37 -11.79 7.07
N MET A 113 -12.19 -11.22 6.95
CA MET A 113 -10.99 -11.64 7.69
C MET A 113 -11.04 -11.24 9.16
N GLY A 114 -11.66 -10.10 9.47
CA GLY A 114 -11.67 -9.51 10.81
C GLY A 114 -12.29 -10.40 11.89
N GLN A 115 -13.16 -11.33 11.53
CA GLN A 115 -13.74 -12.28 12.46
C GLN A 115 -12.75 -13.38 12.94
N TYR A 116 -11.61 -13.57 12.25
CA TYR A 116 -10.59 -14.58 12.56
C TYR A 116 -9.24 -13.97 12.90
N ALA A 117 -8.97 -12.74 12.47
CA ALA A 117 -7.68 -12.07 12.63
C ALA A 117 -7.76 -11.00 13.74
N PRO A 118 -7.01 -11.15 14.85
CA PRO A 118 -6.99 -10.15 15.92
C PRO A 118 -6.57 -8.75 15.46
N ALA A 119 -5.73 -8.65 14.42
CA ALA A 119 -5.31 -7.38 13.82
C ALA A 119 -6.39 -6.74 12.92
N GLY A 120 -7.57 -7.37 12.78
CA GLY A 120 -8.70 -6.86 12.01
C GLY A 120 -8.70 -7.26 10.54
N GLU A 121 -9.51 -6.58 9.76
CA GLU A 121 -9.67 -6.82 8.33
C GLU A 121 -8.38 -6.56 7.53
N TRP A 122 -8.28 -7.19 6.36
CA TRP A 122 -7.11 -7.08 5.50
C TRP A 122 -6.76 -5.62 5.18
N TYR A 123 -7.74 -4.81 4.80
CA TYR A 123 -7.52 -3.40 4.46
C TYR A 123 -6.99 -2.59 5.64
N VAL A 124 -7.40 -2.89 6.88
CA VAL A 124 -6.89 -2.23 8.10
C VAL A 124 -5.43 -2.56 8.32
N GLN A 125 -5.06 -3.85 8.13
CA GLN A 125 -3.69 -4.32 8.28
C GLN A 125 -2.75 -3.74 7.21
N VAL A 126 -3.22 -3.64 5.97
CA VAL A 126 -2.45 -3.01 4.87
C VAL A 126 -2.27 -1.52 5.12
N GLN A 127 -3.27 -0.81 5.63
CA GLN A 127 -3.09 0.59 6.04
C GLN A 127 -2.05 0.76 7.17
N ALA A 128 -1.91 -0.22 8.05
CA ALA A 128 -0.82 -0.22 9.05
C ALA A 128 0.54 -0.39 8.37
N LEU A 129 0.65 -1.29 7.40
CA LEU A 129 1.84 -1.47 6.58
C LEU A 129 2.20 -0.18 5.80
N GLU A 130 1.21 0.46 5.17
CA GLU A 130 1.40 1.73 4.46
C GLU A 130 1.98 2.81 5.38
N ARG A 131 1.42 2.97 6.58
CA ARG A 131 1.94 3.91 7.59
C ARG A 131 3.37 3.58 8.03
N TYR A 132 3.69 2.29 8.18
CA TYR A 132 5.03 1.84 8.51
C TYR A 132 6.07 2.21 7.43
N CYS A 133 5.66 2.20 6.16
CA CYS A 133 6.53 2.53 5.03
C CYS A 133 6.87 4.03 4.96
N ILE A 134 5.97 4.93 5.39
CA ILE A 134 6.15 6.38 5.29
C ILE A 134 7.43 6.83 6.03
N GLY A 135 8.23 7.66 5.37
CA GLY A 135 9.50 8.22 5.88
C GLY A 135 10.69 7.26 5.79
N LYS A 136 10.49 6.01 5.37
CA LYS A 136 11.56 5.04 5.10
C LYS A 136 11.92 5.02 3.62
N THR A 137 13.14 4.64 3.31
CA THR A 137 13.53 4.29 1.95
C THR A 137 12.95 2.92 1.57
N VAL A 138 12.77 2.69 0.27
CA VAL A 138 12.31 1.37 -0.22
C VAL A 138 13.27 0.26 0.23
N ALA A 139 14.57 0.51 0.22
CA ALA A 139 15.58 -0.46 0.65
C ALA A 139 15.42 -0.85 2.15
N GLU A 140 15.12 0.11 3.03
CA GLU A 140 14.84 -0.17 4.45
C GLU A 140 13.60 -1.03 4.62
N VAL A 141 12.53 -0.77 3.87
CA VAL A 141 11.30 -1.58 3.92
C VAL A 141 11.57 -3.00 3.42
N LEU A 142 12.25 -3.16 2.28
CA LEU A 142 12.54 -4.46 1.68
C LEU A 142 13.55 -5.30 2.47
N SER A 143 14.45 -4.68 3.24
CA SER A 143 15.42 -5.36 4.10
C SER A 143 14.87 -5.75 5.48
N ALA A 144 13.66 -5.32 5.81
CA ALA A 144 13.04 -5.67 7.10
C ALA A 144 12.82 -7.20 7.19
N PRO A 145 13.10 -7.80 8.36
CA PRO A 145 12.97 -9.24 8.52
C PRO A 145 11.52 -9.71 8.33
N THR A 146 11.36 -10.89 7.74
CA THR A 146 10.06 -11.55 7.56
C THR A 146 10.07 -12.94 8.17
N THR A 147 8.90 -13.38 8.64
CA THR A 147 8.69 -14.77 9.06
C THR A 147 8.66 -15.71 7.85
N ALA A 148 8.66 -17.02 8.08
CA ALA A 148 8.50 -18.02 7.01
C ALA A 148 7.16 -17.88 6.23
N SER A 149 6.12 -17.30 6.85
CA SER A 149 4.83 -17.01 6.23
C SER A 149 4.79 -15.64 5.52
N GLY A 150 5.91 -14.92 5.47
CA GLY A 150 6.04 -13.63 4.79
C GLY A 150 5.45 -12.45 5.57
N VAL A 151 5.18 -12.60 6.87
CA VAL A 151 4.78 -11.49 7.74
C VAL A 151 6.02 -10.69 8.12
N LEU A 152 5.95 -9.35 8.07
CA LEU A 152 7.05 -8.50 8.56
C LEU A 152 7.22 -8.67 10.07
N ASP A 153 8.42 -9.10 10.48
CA ASP A 153 8.79 -9.31 11.89
C ASP A 153 9.46 -8.06 12.46
N VAL A 154 8.68 -6.99 12.56
CA VAL A 154 9.09 -5.71 13.11
C VAL A 154 8.15 -5.29 14.24
N GLU A 155 8.69 -4.66 15.29
CA GLU A 155 7.92 -4.33 16.51
C GLU A 155 6.69 -3.48 16.19
N ASP A 156 6.83 -2.50 15.30
CA ASP A 156 5.77 -1.56 14.92
C ASP A 156 4.54 -2.23 14.27
N LEU A 157 4.70 -3.44 13.73
CA LEU A 157 3.65 -4.15 12.99
C LEU A 157 3.13 -5.41 13.69
N LYS A 158 3.76 -5.88 14.77
CA LYS A 158 3.44 -7.15 15.42
C LYS A 158 1.97 -7.39 15.75
N THR A 159 1.25 -6.33 16.11
CA THR A 159 -0.18 -6.42 16.48
C THR A 159 -1.12 -5.81 15.45
N SER A 160 -0.57 -5.08 14.47
CA SER A 160 -1.36 -4.29 13.50
C SER A 160 -1.29 -4.82 12.06
N CYS A 161 -0.29 -5.66 11.72
CA CYS A 161 -0.16 -6.28 10.40
C CYS A 161 0.44 -7.68 10.53
N THR A 162 -0.41 -8.70 10.57
CA THR A 162 -0.05 -10.12 10.75
C THR A 162 -0.25 -10.94 9.47
N ILE A 163 -0.50 -10.28 8.34
CA ILE A 163 -0.65 -10.92 7.02
C ILE A 163 0.70 -11.09 6.34
N GLY A 164 0.80 -12.10 5.47
CA GLY A 164 1.93 -12.24 4.55
C GLY A 164 1.92 -11.10 3.52
N VAL A 165 3.07 -10.42 3.36
CA VAL A 165 3.19 -9.20 2.53
C VAL A 165 4.15 -9.36 1.35
N ASN A 166 4.69 -10.55 1.10
CA ASN A 166 5.74 -10.77 0.07
C ASN A 166 5.35 -10.23 -1.31
N ASN A 167 4.11 -10.46 -1.76
CA ASN A 167 3.66 -9.98 -3.06
C ASN A 167 3.46 -8.45 -3.08
N LEU A 168 3.05 -7.85 -1.95
CA LEU A 168 2.95 -6.40 -1.80
C LEU A 168 4.35 -5.76 -1.83
N LEU A 169 5.31 -6.33 -1.11
CA LEU A 169 6.70 -5.86 -1.12
C LEU A 169 7.34 -6.01 -2.50
N LYS A 170 7.04 -7.09 -3.23
CA LYS A 170 7.50 -7.23 -4.62
C LYS A 170 6.88 -6.19 -5.54
N ALA A 171 5.60 -5.87 -5.36
CA ALA A 171 4.96 -4.78 -6.09
C ALA A 171 5.60 -3.41 -5.76
N LEU A 172 5.98 -3.17 -4.48
CA LEU A 172 6.71 -1.96 -4.07
C LEU A 172 8.08 -1.86 -4.75
N GLU A 173 8.86 -2.95 -4.75
CA GLU A 173 10.16 -3.00 -5.44
C GLU A 173 10.03 -2.60 -6.91
N LEU A 174 9.05 -3.19 -7.61
CA LEU A 174 8.79 -2.90 -9.03
C LEU A 174 8.27 -1.46 -9.24
N ALA A 175 7.41 -0.96 -8.35
CA ALA A 175 6.88 0.40 -8.41
C ALA A 175 8.00 1.43 -8.24
N ALA A 176 8.89 1.23 -7.27
CA ALA A 176 10.04 2.10 -7.04
C ALA A 176 11.01 2.11 -8.23
N ALA A 177 11.24 0.96 -8.88
CA ALA A 177 12.07 0.88 -10.07
C ALA A 177 11.49 1.63 -11.28
N ASN A 178 10.17 1.90 -11.28
CA ASN A 178 9.45 2.65 -12.32
C ASN A 178 9.22 4.12 -11.95
N ALA A 179 9.65 4.58 -10.75
CA ALA A 179 9.42 5.95 -10.28
C ALA A 179 10.16 6.98 -11.14
N ARG A 180 9.45 8.03 -11.55
CA ARG A 180 9.93 9.12 -12.41
C ARG A 180 9.08 10.37 -12.25
#